data_7f3fe5f815548b59b142c70d11f6d4f0
#
_entry.id   7f3fe5f815548b59b142c70d11f6d4f0
#
_cell.length_a   1.000
_cell.length_b   1.000
_cell.length_c   1.000
_cell.angle_alpha   90.00
_cell.angle_beta   90.00
_cell.angle_gamma   90.00
#
_symmetry.space_group_name_H-M   'P 1'
#
loop_
_entity.id
_entity.type
_entity.pdbx_description
1 polymer ?
#
loop_
_entity_poly.entity_id
_entity_poly.type
_entity_poly.pdbx_seq_one_letter_code
_entity_poly.pdbx_strand_id
1 'polypeptide(L)'
;PLPAGWTFAEGAAFLVQGLTAWHGLSHLGALRRGQTALIQSAAGGVGLIALDICEKIGAVPFATVGSPAKVELLKSRCGLSDTQIIVRNKKTFKEQLEMAIEQSGVQQEGFDVVMESLGGTFFTDSLAMTSRNGRMVTFGSGVYMSTKDGPDWLRIAPKFLFRPKIDPMDLVQENRSVMGFNLIWLTDKVPELNAELDELLSLGLRAPFVGNTFKFEDAKEAIQFFQTGNNQGKIVLILDS
;
A
#
# COMPACT_ATOMS: atom_id res chain seq x y z
N PRO A 1 -14.20 -14.60 15.03
CA PRO A 1 -15.11 -13.52 15.47
C PRO A 1 -14.53 -12.17 15.08
N LEU A 2 -15.39 -11.17 14.82
CA LEU A 2 -14.96 -9.80 14.60
C LEU A 2 -14.39 -9.20 15.89
N PRO A 3 -13.41 -8.29 15.81
CA PRO A 3 -12.99 -7.48 16.95
C PRO A 3 -14.18 -6.72 17.54
N ALA A 4 -14.16 -6.53 18.87
CA ALA A 4 -15.24 -5.84 19.56
C ALA A 4 -15.43 -4.41 19.02
N GLY A 5 -16.68 -4.03 18.76
CA GLY A 5 -17.06 -2.72 18.25
C GLY A 5 -16.96 -2.54 16.74
N TRP A 6 -16.48 -3.52 15.99
CA TRP A 6 -16.44 -3.45 14.52
C TRP A 6 -17.78 -3.87 13.91
N THR A 7 -18.15 -3.15 12.86
CA THR A 7 -19.29 -3.51 12.01
C THR A 7 -18.93 -4.66 11.05
N PHE A 8 -19.92 -5.30 10.45
CA PHE A 8 -19.69 -6.30 9.40
C PHE A 8 -18.97 -5.70 8.17
N ALA A 9 -19.28 -4.46 7.81
CA ALA A 9 -18.61 -3.77 6.71
C ALA A 9 -17.11 -3.55 6.98
N GLU A 10 -16.75 -3.17 8.20
CA GLU A 10 -15.35 -3.05 8.63
C GLU A 10 -14.66 -4.41 8.66
N GLY A 11 -15.34 -5.46 9.13
CA GLY A 11 -14.82 -6.81 9.07
C GLY A 11 -14.55 -7.29 7.65
N ALA A 12 -15.47 -7.03 6.71
CA ALA A 12 -15.30 -7.35 5.29
C ALA A 12 -14.15 -6.55 4.64
N ALA A 13 -13.85 -5.37 5.17
CA ALA A 13 -12.76 -4.52 4.70
C ALA A 13 -11.38 -4.88 5.29
N PHE A 14 -11.29 -5.85 6.22
CA PHE A 14 -10.07 -6.07 7.01
C PHE A 14 -9.19 -7.21 6.48
N LEU A 15 -9.71 -8.42 6.39
CA LEU A 15 -8.90 -9.64 6.31
C LEU A 15 -7.80 -9.58 5.23
N VAL A 16 -8.18 -9.39 3.98
CA VAL A 16 -7.22 -9.39 2.86
C VAL A 16 -6.28 -8.18 2.94
N GLN A 17 -6.83 -7.00 3.27
CA GLN A 17 -6.06 -5.77 3.36
C GLN A 17 -5.09 -5.77 4.55
N GLY A 18 -5.56 -6.26 5.69
CA GLY A 18 -4.75 -6.37 6.91
C GLY A 18 -3.61 -7.35 6.73
N LEU A 19 -3.91 -8.56 6.27
CA LEU A 19 -2.87 -9.56 5.99
C LEU A 19 -1.88 -9.08 4.91
N THR A 20 -2.35 -8.41 3.85
CA THR A 20 -1.45 -7.84 2.84
C THR A 20 -0.51 -6.81 3.47
N ALA A 21 -1.02 -5.91 4.30
CA ALA A 21 -0.21 -4.89 4.96
C ALA A 21 0.78 -5.52 5.96
N TRP A 22 0.32 -6.47 6.77
CA TRP A 22 1.15 -7.13 7.79
C TRP A 22 2.23 -8.01 7.16
N HIS A 23 1.85 -8.88 6.24
CA HIS A 23 2.79 -9.74 5.52
C HIS A 23 3.88 -8.91 4.82
N GLY A 24 3.48 -7.83 4.17
CA GLY A 24 4.41 -6.95 3.47
C GLY A 24 5.34 -6.17 4.41
N LEU A 25 4.82 -5.58 5.49
CA LEU A 25 5.61 -4.74 6.39
C LEU A 25 6.40 -5.55 7.41
N SER A 26 5.76 -6.55 8.04
CA SER A 26 6.35 -7.31 9.14
C SER A 26 7.10 -8.54 8.65
N HIS A 27 6.43 -9.43 7.93
CA HIS A 27 7.02 -10.71 7.53
C HIS A 27 8.12 -10.55 6.48
N LEU A 28 7.84 -9.89 5.36
CA LEU A 28 8.82 -9.67 4.29
C LEU A 28 9.68 -8.43 4.55
N GLY A 29 9.07 -7.32 4.92
CA GLY A 29 9.73 -6.04 5.16
C GLY A 29 10.56 -6.00 6.43
N ALA A 30 10.24 -6.84 7.42
CA ALA A 30 10.85 -6.86 8.74
C ALA A 30 11.01 -5.45 9.34
N LEU A 31 9.96 -4.62 9.18
CA LEU A 31 9.92 -3.23 9.62
C LEU A 31 10.06 -3.16 11.14
N ARG A 32 10.89 -2.23 11.61
CA ARG A 32 11.19 -2.05 13.04
C ARG A 32 10.92 -0.62 13.48
N ARG A 33 10.81 -0.44 14.79
CA ARG A 33 10.70 0.88 15.42
C ARG A 33 11.82 1.82 14.95
N GLY A 34 11.44 3.05 14.61
CA GLY A 34 12.36 4.10 14.16
C GLY A 34 12.77 4.01 12.70
N GLN A 35 12.48 2.91 12.01
CA GLN A 35 12.72 2.79 10.58
C GLN A 35 11.68 3.57 9.76
N THR A 36 12.08 3.96 8.55
CA THR A 36 11.22 4.66 7.59
C THR A 36 10.46 3.67 6.71
N ALA A 37 9.18 3.94 6.45
CA ALA A 37 8.35 3.14 5.57
C ALA A 37 7.65 4.00 4.51
N LEU A 38 7.88 3.73 3.22
CA LEU A 38 7.14 4.34 2.13
C LEU A 38 5.91 3.48 1.78
N ILE A 39 4.73 4.05 1.93
CA ILE A 39 3.46 3.37 1.64
C ILE A 39 2.86 3.95 0.36
N GLN A 40 2.86 3.15 -0.70
CA GLN A 40 2.22 3.50 -1.96
C GLN A 40 0.69 3.36 -1.86
N SER A 41 -0.04 4.24 -2.56
CA SER A 41 -1.51 4.25 -2.54
C SER A 41 -2.09 4.30 -1.11
N ALA A 42 -1.49 5.11 -0.26
CA ALA A 42 -1.68 5.12 1.19
C ALA A 42 -3.12 5.39 1.65
N ALA A 43 -3.94 6.10 0.87
CA ALA A 43 -5.35 6.34 1.17
C ALA A 43 -6.28 5.19 0.75
N GLY A 44 -5.75 4.07 0.24
CA GLY A 44 -6.51 2.85 -0.05
C GLY A 44 -6.63 1.92 1.15
N GLY A 45 -7.39 0.82 1.00
CA GLY A 45 -7.64 -0.12 2.11
C GLY A 45 -6.38 -0.71 2.73
N VAL A 46 -5.43 -1.21 1.91
CA VAL A 46 -4.14 -1.72 2.40
C VAL A 46 -3.31 -0.58 3.00
N GLY A 47 -3.25 0.56 2.32
CA GLY A 47 -2.41 1.69 2.72
C GLY A 47 -2.77 2.27 4.09
N LEU A 48 -4.06 2.45 4.38
CA LEU A 48 -4.53 2.96 5.67
C LEU A 48 -4.19 2.00 6.82
N ILE A 49 -4.36 0.69 6.61
CA ILE A 49 -3.97 -0.32 7.61
C ILE A 49 -2.44 -0.36 7.76
N ALA A 50 -1.68 -0.24 6.67
CA ALA A 50 -0.23 -0.17 6.72
C ALA A 50 0.27 1.03 7.54
N LEU A 51 -0.37 2.19 7.42
CA LEU A 51 -0.08 3.37 8.24
C LEU A 51 -0.39 3.13 9.74
N ASP A 52 -1.52 2.48 10.03
CA ASP A 52 -1.88 2.10 11.41
C ASP A 52 -0.84 1.11 12.00
N ILE A 53 -0.35 0.15 11.20
CA ILE A 53 0.72 -0.77 11.58
C ILE A 53 2.03 -0.01 11.86
N CYS A 54 2.42 0.93 11.00
CA CYS A 54 3.60 1.75 11.22
C CYS A 54 3.53 2.51 12.55
N GLU A 55 2.37 3.09 12.87
CA GLU A 55 2.13 3.76 14.16
C GLU A 55 2.33 2.79 15.33
N LYS A 56 1.77 1.58 15.27
CA LYS A 56 1.87 0.58 16.33
C LYS A 56 3.30 0.05 16.52
N ILE A 57 4.03 -0.15 15.44
CA ILE A 57 5.45 -0.53 15.49
C ILE A 57 6.31 0.63 16.00
N GLY A 58 5.89 1.88 15.77
CA GLY A 58 6.68 3.09 16.02
C GLY A 58 7.69 3.36 14.89
N ALA A 59 7.34 3.00 13.66
CA ALA A 59 8.07 3.36 12.45
C ALA A 59 7.66 4.76 11.96
N VAL A 60 8.43 5.35 11.08
CA VAL A 60 8.18 6.68 10.48
C VAL A 60 7.58 6.48 9.08
N PRO A 61 6.26 6.62 8.90
CA PRO A 61 5.64 6.41 7.61
C PRO A 61 5.74 7.63 6.70
N PHE A 62 5.88 7.36 5.41
CA PHE A 62 5.69 8.29 4.30
C PHE A 62 4.61 7.74 3.38
N ALA A 63 3.67 8.57 3.02
CA ALA A 63 2.46 8.18 2.32
C ALA A 63 2.39 8.79 0.92
N THR A 64 2.11 7.97 -0.11
CA THR A 64 1.87 8.53 -1.44
C THR A 64 0.41 8.39 -1.84
N VAL A 65 -0.14 9.44 -2.45
CA VAL A 65 -1.51 9.49 -2.99
C VAL A 65 -1.53 9.97 -4.43
N GLY A 66 -2.57 9.59 -5.17
CA GLY A 66 -2.73 9.99 -6.57
C GLY A 66 -3.44 11.33 -6.77
N SER A 67 -4.04 11.89 -5.71
CA SER A 67 -4.82 13.12 -5.79
C SER A 67 -4.72 13.92 -4.50
N PRO A 68 -4.69 15.27 -4.58
CA PRO A 68 -4.73 16.15 -3.39
C PRO A 68 -5.96 15.94 -2.51
N ALA A 69 -7.10 15.51 -3.08
CA ALA A 69 -8.32 15.24 -2.35
C ALA A 69 -8.19 14.14 -1.28
N LYS A 70 -7.11 13.36 -1.31
CA LYS A 70 -6.83 12.28 -0.34
C LYS A 70 -5.94 12.70 0.81
N VAL A 71 -5.37 13.90 0.77
CA VAL A 71 -4.41 14.39 1.76
C VAL A 71 -5.07 14.57 3.12
N GLU A 72 -6.26 15.17 3.15
CA GLU A 72 -6.98 15.46 4.38
C GLU A 72 -7.32 14.19 5.18
N LEU A 73 -7.68 13.10 4.49
CA LEU A 73 -7.91 11.82 5.15
C LEU A 73 -6.64 11.31 5.87
N LEU A 74 -5.47 11.44 5.26
CA LEU A 74 -4.22 10.98 5.86
C LEU A 74 -3.80 11.85 7.05
N LYS A 75 -4.06 13.15 6.99
CA LYS A 75 -3.81 14.06 8.12
C LYS A 75 -4.75 13.78 9.29
N SER A 76 -6.04 13.77 9.03
CA SER A 76 -7.05 13.65 10.08
C SER A 76 -7.10 12.25 10.71
N ARG A 77 -6.95 11.19 9.90
CA ARG A 77 -7.03 9.81 10.40
C ARG A 77 -5.69 9.27 10.90
N CYS A 78 -4.59 9.57 10.21
CA CYS A 78 -3.29 8.95 10.47
C CYS A 78 -2.30 9.91 11.13
N GLY A 79 -2.66 11.19 11.33
CA GLY A 79 -1.80 12.17 11.99
C GLY A 79 -0.55 12.55 11.21
N LEU A 80 -0.52 12.29 9.88
CA LEU A 80 0.66 12.59 9.06
C LEU A 80 0.82 14.10 8.82
N SER A 81 2.06 14.56 8.84
CA SER A 81 2.43 15.92 8.46
C SER A 81 2.45 16.10 6.94
N ASP A 82 2.50 17.35 6.50
CA ASP A 82 2.62 17.68 5.07
C ASP A 82 3.90 17.11 4.44
N THR A 83 4.99 17.04 5.18
CA THR A 83 6.28 16.49 4.71
C THR A 83 6.23 14.96 4.52
N GLN A 84 5.31 14.28 5.17
CA GLN A 84 5.14 12.83 5.05
C GLN A 84 4.14 12.42 3.97
N ILE A 85 3.41 13.37 3.36
CA ILE A 85 2.38 13.06 2.36
C ILE A 85 2.81 13.57 0.99
N ILE A 86 2.99 12.65 0.04
CA ILE A 86 3.42 12.94 -1.32
C ILE A 86 2.27 12.76 -2.29
N VAL A 87 1.80 13.85 -2.91
CA VAL A 87 0.88 13.78 -4.04
C VAL A 87 1.71 13.52 -5.29
N ARG A 88 1.59 12.30 -5.82
CA ARG A 88 2.47 11.80 -6.89
C ARG A 88 2.39 12.62 -8.17
N ASN A 89 3.55 13.07 -8.64
CA ASN A 89 3.75 13.56 -9.99
C ASN A 89 4.73 12.62 -10.71
N LYS A 90 4.27 11.97 -11.77
CA LYS A 90 5.06 10.96 -12.50
C LYS A 90 6.40 11.49 -13.03
N LYS A 91 6.51 12.78 -13.32
CA LYS A 91 7.74 13.37 -13.90
C LYS A 91 8.79 13.72 -12.86
N THR A 92 8.37 13.96 -11.64
CA THR A 92 9.22 14.45 -10.54
C THR A 92 9.06 13.58 -9.29
N PHE A 93 8.70 12.29 -9.46
CA PHE A 93 8.36 11.47 -8.31
C PHE A 93 9.57 11.17 -7.44
N LYS A 94 10.72 10.88 -8.05
CA LYS A 94 11.95 10.63 -7.32
C LYS A 94 12.36 11.87 -6.49
N GLU A 95 12.36 13.03 -7.11
CA GLU A 95 12.68 14.30 -6.43
C GLU A 95 11.69 14.62 -5.30
N GLN A 96 10.41 14.26 -5.47
CA GLN A 96 9.41 14.39 -4.40
C GLN A 96 9.74 13.48 -3.21
N LEU A 97 10.22 12.27 -3.44
CA LEU A 97 10.63 11.34 -2.38
C LEU A 97 11.90 11.83 -1.67
N GLU A 98 12.89 12.29 -2.42
CA GLU A 98 14.13 12.90 -1.87
C GLU A 98 13.80 14.08 -0.96
N MET A 99 12.98 15.02 -1.46
CA MET A 99 12.53 16.19 -0.70
C MET A 99 11.76 15.81 0.57
N ALA A 100 10.90 14.79 0.51
CA ALA A 100 10.13 14.34 1.67
C ALA A 100 11.04 13.79 2.78
N ILE A 101 12.06 13.01 2.42
CA ILE A 101 13.06 12.49 3.38
C ILE A 101 13.86 13.68 3.98
N GLU A 102 14.37 14.56 3.16
CA GLU A 102 15.17 15.71 3.59
C GLU A 102 14.38 16.61 4.56
N GLN A 103 13.14 16.95 4.21
CA GLN A 103 12.29 17.82 5.03
C GLN A 103 11.77 17.16 6.31
N SER A 104 11.77 15.84 6.38
CA SER A 104 11.31 15.12 7.58
C SER A 104 12.31 15.16 8.73
N GLY A 105 13.56 15.54 8.47
CA GLY A 105 14.64 15.52 9.45
C GLY A 105 15.15 14.11 9.80
N VAL A 106 14.70 13.08 9.09
CA VAL A 106 15.22 11.71 9.26
C VAL A 106 16.64 11.67 8.68
N GLN A 107 17.59 11.18 9.47
CA GLN A 107 19.00 11.07 9.06
C GLN A 107 19.24 9.82 8.21
N GLN A 108 18.55 9.68 7.09
CA GLN A 108 18.66 8.57 6.15
C GLN A 108 18.55 9.09 4.71
N GLU A 109 19.21 8.39 3.79
CA GLU A 109 19.19 8.74 2.37
C GLU A 109 18.03 8.09 1.59
N GLY A 110 17.15 7.35 2.28
CA GLY A 110 16.04 6.62 1.63
C GLY A 110 15.12 5.92 2.64
N PHE A 111 14.30 5.01 2.14
CA PHE A 111 13.32 4.26 2.93
C PHE A 111 13.84 2.87 3.29
N ASP A 112 13.67 2.46 4.56
CA ASP A 112 14.04 1.12 5.01
C ASP A 112 13.09 0.05 4.46
N VAL A 113 11.80 0.35 4.39
CA VAL A 113 10.79 -0.52 3.81
C VAL A 113 9.92 0.26 2.83
N VAL A 114 9.69 -0.31 1.65
CA VAL A 114 8.80 0.25 0.63
C VAL A 114 7.69 -0.74 0.34
N MET A 115 6.44 -0.35 0.56
CA MET A 115 5.23 -1.08 0.16
C MET A 115 4.80 -0.60 -1.24
N GLU A 116 5.15 -1.37 -2.27
CA GLU A 116 4.98 -0.98 -3.66
C GLU A 116 3.76 -1.67 -4.29
N SER A 117 2.84 -0.88 -4.88
CA SER A 117 1.60 -1.37 -5.48
C SER A 117 1.29 -0.77 -6.85
N LEU A 118 2.17 0.08 -7.39
CA LEU A 118 1.89 0.86 -8.60
C LEU A 118 2.53 0.26 -9.84
N GLY A 119 3.82 -0.06 -9.77
CA GLY A 119 4.60 -0.49 -10.93
C GLY A 119 5.10 0.68 -11.82
N GLY A 120 5.68 0.34 -12.97
CA GLY A 120 6.19 1.31 -13.93
C GLY A 120 7.31 2.19 -13.34
N THR A 121 7.32 3.48 -13.68
CA THR A 121 8.34 4.42 -13.18
C THR A 121 8.27 4.64 -11.68
N PHE A 122 7.09 4.50 -11.05
CA PHE A 122 6.97 4.57 -9.60
C PHE A 122 7.75 3.46 -8.90
N PHE A 123 7.78 2.27 -9.49
CA PHE A 123 8.59 1.16 -9.00
C PHE A 123 10.09 1.50 -9.05
N THR A 124 10.60 1.99 -10.21
CA THR A 124 12.03 2.32 -10.36
C THR A 124 12.46 3.44 -9.44
N ASP A 125 11.65 4.48 -9.32
CA ASP A 125 11.93 5.61 -8.44
C ASP A 125 11.92 5.20 -6.96
N SER A 126 10.94 4.36 -6.57
CA SER A 126 10.87 3.82 -5.20
C SER A 126 12.07 2.90 -4.89
N LEU A 127 12.50 2.07 -5.86
CA LEU A 127 13.68 1.23 -5.68
C LEU A 127 14.94 2.08 -5.54
N ALA A 128 15.08 3.14 -6.34
CA ALA A 128 16.20 4.07 -6.23
C ALA A 128 16.26 4.76 -4.86
N MET A 129 15.09 5.00 -4.24
CA MET A 129 14.95 5.61 -2.92
C MET A 129 14.87 4.59 -1.77
N THR A 130 15.06 3.31 -2.03
CA THR A 130 15.22 2.30 -0.98
C THR A 130 16.63 2.43 -0.38
N SER A 131 16.75 2.53 0.93
CA SER A 131 18.03 2.67 1.63
C SER A 131 18.92 1.43 1.48
N ARG A 132 20.20 1.52 1.84
CA ARG A 132 21.07 0.35 1.97
C ARG A 132 20.53 -0.57 3.06
N ASN A 133 20.51 -1.86 2.82
CA ASN A 133 19.82 -2.89 3.60
C ASN A 133 18.29 -2.72 3.65
N GLY A 134 17.75 -1.80 2.86
CA GLY A 134 16.31 -1.60 2.73
C GLY A 134 15.65 -2.70 1.89
N ARG A 135 14.33 -2.80 2.04
CA ARG A 135 13.49 -3.82 1.41
C ARG A 135 12.33 -3.19 0.68
N MET A 136 12.20 -3.47 -0.60
CA MET A 136 11.01 -3.11 -1.36
C MET A 136 10.14 -4.36 -1.52
N VAL A 137 8.89 -4.27 -1.06
CA VAL A 137 7.90 -5.34 -1.14
C VAL A 137 6.82 -4.94 -2.12
N THR A 138 6.74 -5.65 -3.26
CA THR A 138 5.73 -5.41 -4.29
C THR A 138 4.59 -6.42 -4.14
N PHE A 139 3.35 -5.91 -4.07
CA PHE A 139 2.14 -6.72 -3.87
C PHE A 139 1.01 -6.36 -4.84
N GLY A 140 1.29 -5.53 -5.82
CA GLY A 140 0.32 -5.08 -6.80
C GLY A 140 0.97 -4.40 -8.01
N SER A 141 0.13 -4.03 -8.97
CA SER A 141 0.55 -3.38 -10.21
C SER A 141 -0.56 -2.48 -10.74
N GLY A 142 -0.84 -1.40 -10.02
CA GLY A 142 -1.91 -0.46 -10.35
C GLY A 142 -1.80 0.15 -11.76
N VAL A 143 -0.58 0.21 -12.30
CA VAL A 143 -0.33 0.71 -13.67
C VAL A 143 -1.02 -0.11 -14.76
N TYR A 144 -1.34 -1.38 -14.48
CA TYR A 144 -2.02 -2.28 -15.42
C TYR A 144 -3.53 -2.32 -15.23
N MET A 145 -4.09 -1.64 -14.23
CA MET A 145 -5.54 -1.59 -14.07
C MET A 145 -6.20 -0.91 -15.24
N SER A 146 -7.25 -1.55 -15.77
CA SER A 146 -8.09 -0.95 -16.80
C SER A 146 -8.98 0.14 -16.20
N THR A 147 -9.17 1.22 -16.94
CA THR A 147 -10.09 2.31 -16.61
C THR A 147 -11.37 2.26 -17.47
N LYS A 148 -11.54 1.20 -18.27
CA LYS A 148 -12.66 0.97 -19.18
C LYS A 148 -13.28 -0.40 -18.92
N ASP A 149 -14.46 -0.60 -19.44
CA ASP A 149 -15.10 -1.91 -19.49
C ASP A 149 -14.27 -2.86 -20.38
N GLY A 150 -13.48 -3.71 -19.76
CA GLY A 150 -12.59 -4.67 -20.40
C GLY A 150 -11.12 -4.21 -20.52
N PRO A 151 -10.23 -5.15 -20.91
CA PRO A 151 -8.79 -4.87 -21.00
C PRO A 151 -8.47 -3.98 -22.20
N ASP A 152 -7.86 -2.84 -21.95
CA ASP A 152 -7.31 -1.95 -22.97
C ASP A 152 -5.89 -2.44 -23.37
N TRP A 153 -5.85 -3.42 -24.29
CA TRP A 153 -4.59 -4.05 -24.71
C TRP A 153 -3.61 -3.07 -25.34
N LEU A 154 -4.08 -2.07 -26.07
CA LEU A 154 -3.22 -1.05 -26.67
C LEU A 154 -2.50 -0.21 -25.61
N ARG A 155 -3.12 -0.03 -24.45
CA ARG A 155 -2.53 0.68 -23.31
C ARG A 155 -1.69 -0.23 -22.43
N ILE A 156 -2.10 -1.49 -22.26
CA ILE A 156 -1.48 -2.44 -21.33
C ILE A 156 -0.23 -3.09 -21.93
N ALA A 157 -0.28 -3.51 -23.21
CA ALA A 157 0.80 -4.24 -23.85
C ALA A 157 2.15 -3.48 -23.87
N PRO A 158 2.21 -2.18 -24.21
CA PRO A 158 3.47 -1.44 -24.13
C PRO A 158 4.02 -1.38 -22.71
N LYS A 159 3.14 -1.17 -21.70
CA LYS A 159 3.56 -1.10 -20.29
C LYS A 159 4.11 -2.44 -19.80
N PHE A 160 3.53 -3.55 -20.26
CA PHE A 160 4.00 -4.89 -19.93
C PHE A 160 5.34 -5.19 -20.61
N LEU A 161 5.50 -4.82 -21.88
CA LEU A 161 6.73 -5.04 -22.64
C LEU A 161 7.90 -4.23 -22.08
N PHE A 162 7.65 -2.97 -21.69
CA PHE A 162 8.65 -2.06 -21.14
C PHE A 162 8.58 -1.96 -19.60
N ARG A 163 8.08 -3.04 -18.95
CA ARG A 163 8.07 -3.07 -17.48
C ARG A 163 9.49 -3.02 -16.91
N PRO A 164 9.67 -2.45 -15.71
CA PRO A 164 10.97 -2.45 -15.03
C PRO A 164 11.55 -3.86 -14.94
N LYS A 165 12.84 -3.97 -15.20
CA LYS A 165 13.62 -5.19 -14.99
C LYS A 165 14.62 -4.91 -13.87
N ILE A 166 14.90 -5.92 -13.08
CA ILE A 166 15.87 -5.86 -11.98
C ILE A 166 17.06 -6.73 -12.40
N ASP A 167 18.24 -6.13 -12.40
CA ASP A 167 19.48 -6.90 -12.44
C ASP A 167 19.84 -7.34 -11.00
N PRO A 168 19.96 -8.63 -10.72
CA PRO A 168 20.35 -9.07 -9.39
C PRO A 168 21.69 -8.50 -8.91
N MET A 169 22.61 -8.19 -9.84
CA MET A 169 23.90 -7.60 -9.48
C MET A 169 23.77 -6.17 -8.96
N ASP A 170 22.81 -5.39 -9.47
CA ASP A 170 22.51 -4.05 -8.93
C ASP A 170 22.04 -4.15 -7.46
N LEU A 171 21.23 -5.17 -7.14
CA LEU A 171 20.79 -5.40 -5.76
C LEU A 171 21.96 -5.73 -4.82
N VAL A 172 22.93 -6.51 -5.29
CA VAL A 172 24.14 -6.85 -4.52
C VAL A 172 24.99 -5.60 -4.29
N GLN A 173 25.23 -4.80 -5.32
CA GLN A 173 26.05 -3.58 -5.24
C GLN A 173 25.43 -2.53 -4.32
N GLU A 174 24.12 -2.38 -4.38
CA GLU A 174 23.36 -1.40 -3.59
C GLU A 174 22.93 -1.93 -2.21
N ASN A 175 23.17 -3.21 -1.92
CA ASN A 175 22.69 -3.87 -0.69
C ASN A 175 21.20 -3.67 -0.47
N ARG A 176 20.38 -3.93 -1.49
CA ARG A 176 18.92 -3.80 -1.43
C ARG A 176 18.24 -5.14 -1.67
N SER A 177 17.01 -5.26 -1.20
CA SER A 177 16.19 -6.44 -1.46
C SER A 177 14.89 -6.04 -2.15
N VAL A 178 14.47 -6.83 -3.14
CA VAL A 178 13.16 -6.71 -3.76
C VAL A 178 12.44 -8.04 -3.59
N MET A 179 11.27 -7.98 -2.99
CA MET A 179 10.43 -9.14 -2.72
C MET A 179 9.06 -8.92 -3.34
N GLY A 180 8.42 -9.99 -3.79
CA GLY A 180 7.09 -9.94 -4.33
C GLY A 180 6.21 -11.01 -3.70
N PHE A 181 4.93 -10.68 -3.47
CA PHE A 181 3.93 -11.65 -3.08
C PHE A 181 2.56 -11.32 -3.65
N ASN A 182 1.73 -12.34 -3.70
CA ASN A 182 0.31 -12.19 -3.93
C ASN A 182 -0.42 -13.11 -2.96
N LEU A 183 -1.13 -12.53 -2.02
CA LEU A 183 -1.80 -13.25 -0.93
C LEU A 183 -2.73 -14.37 -1.44
N ILE A 184 -3.36 -14.17 -2.61
CA ILE A 184 -4.27 -15.15 -3.21
C ILE A 184 -3.55 -16.47 -3.55
N TRP A 185 -2.25 -16.42 -3.84
CA TRP A 185 -1.46 -17.61 -4.18
C TRP A 185 -0.79 -18.30 -2.98
N LEU A 186 -1.02 -17.78 -1.76
CA LEU A 186 -0.51 -18.36 -0.52
C LEU A 186 -1.54 -19.28 0.17
N THR A 187 -2.41 -19.92 -0.61
CA THR A 187 -3.47 -20.82 -0.10
C THR A 187 -2.94 -22.10 0.55
N ASP A 188 -1.72 -22.49 0.24
CA ASP A 188 -0.99 -23.59 0.89
C ASP A 188 -0.35 -23.18 2.23
N LYS A 189 -0.34 -21.89 2.55
CA LYS A 189 0.25 -21.27 3.75
C LYS A 189 -0.78 -20.77 4.77
N VAL A 190 -1.98 -21.38 4.77
CA VAL A 190 -3.05 -20.96 5.69
C VAL A 190 -2.64 -21.00 7.16
N PRO A 191 -1.91 -22.01 7.68
CA PRO A 191 -1.46 -21.98 9.07
C PRO A 191 -0.58 -20.77 9.40
N GLU A 192 0.37 -20.43 8.53
CA GLU A 192 1.26 -19.29 8.68
C GLU A 192 0.47 -17.97 8.61
N LEU A 193 -0.45 -17.85 7.65
CA LEU A 193 -1.32 -16.66 7.52
C LEU A 193 -2.26 -16.48 8.71
N ASN A 194 -2.72 -17.56 9.34
CA ASN A 194 -3.50 -17.48 10.57
C ASN A 194 -2.66 -16.97 11.74
N ALA A 195 -1.41 -17.42 11.87
CA ALA A 195 -0.50 -16.90 12.88
C ALA A 195 -0.23 -15.40 12.68
N GLU A 196 0.01 -14.97 11.43
CA GLU A 196 0.16 -13.56 11.10
C GLU A 196 -1.12 -12.75 11.39
N LEU A 197 -2.30 -13.33 11.17
CA LEU A 197 -3.57 -12.68 11.52
C LEU A 197 -3.72 -12.49 13.04
N ASP A 198 -3.35 -13.49 13.82
CA ASP A 198 -3.39 -13.40 15.28
C ASP A 198 -2.43 -12.33 15.81
N GLU A 199 -1.21 -12.26 15.26
CA GLU A 199 -0.26 -11.19 15.55
C GLU A 199 -0.83 -9.81 15.20
N LEU A 200 -1.38 -9.66 14.00
CA LEU A 200 -1.99 -8.43 13.52
C LEU A 200 -3.15 -7.97 14.41
N LEU A 201 -4.03 -8.88 14.81
CA LEU A 201 -5.15 -8.57 15.68
C LEU A 201 -4.68 -8.17 17.08
N SER A 202 -3.57 -8.71 17.57
CA SER A 202 -2.99 -8.37 18.87
C SER A 202 -2.50 -6.92 18.95
N LEU A 203 -2.24 -6.26 17.81
CA LEU A 203 -1.81 -4.85 17.77
C LEU A 203 -2.90 -3.87 18.19
N GLY A 204 -4.17 -4.27 18.24
CA GLY A 204 -5.28 -3.39 18.56
C GLY A 204 -5.39 -2.23 17.58
N LEU A 205 -5.44 -2.56 16.27
CA LEU A 205 -5.59 -1.56 15.20
C LEU A 205 -6.96 -0.90 15.23
N ARG A 206 -7.04 0.28 14.66
CA ARG A 206 -8.33 0.96 14.39
C ARG A 206 -9.17 0.13 13.42
N ALA A 207 -10.50 0.24 13.51
CA ALA A 207 -11.38 -0.34 12.51
C ALA A 207 -11.03 0.15 11.11
N PRO A 208 -11.05 -0.71 10.08
CA PRO A 208 -10.77 -0.32 8.71
C PRO A 208 -11.68 0.82 8.24
N PHE A 209 -11.13 1.73 7.46
CA PHE A 209 -11.91 2.83 6.90
C PHE A 209 -12.71 2.34 5.67
N VAL A 210 -14.03 2.24 5.85
CA VAL A 210 -14.98 1.99 4.76
C VAL A 210 -15.37 3.33 4.16
N GLY A 211 -14.80 3.65 3.00
CA GLY A 211 -15.04 4.94 2.35
C GLY A 211 -16.37 5.03 1.63
N ASN A 212 -16.80 3.90 1.05
CA ASN A 212 -18.06 3.82 0.31
C ASN A 212 -18.70 2.45 0.51
N THR A 213 -20.01 2.44 0.59
CA THR A 213 -20.84 1.22 0.55
C THR A 213 -21.76 1.27 -0.64
N PHE A 214 -21.98 0.13 -1.28
CA PHE A 214 -22.95 -0.07 -2.36
C PHE A 214 -23.83 -1.27 -1.99
N LYS A 215 -25.05 -1.31 -2.50
CA LYS A 215 -25.85 -2.52 -2.43
C LYS A 215 -25.20 -3.62 -3.26
N PHE A 216 -25.45 -4.87 -2.92
CA PHE A 216 -24.88 -6.01 -3.66
C PHE A 216 -25.29 -5.99 -5.13
N GLU A 217 -26.52 -5.58 -5.42
CA GLU A 217 -27.08 -5.42 -6.77
C GLU A 217 -26.34 -4.37 -7.60
N ASP A 218 -25.75 -3.35 -6.94
CA ASP A 218 -25.03 -2.25 -7.56
C ASP A 218 -23.51 -2.55 -7.69
N ALA A 219 -23.13 -3.84 -7.70
CA ALA A 219 -21.72 -4.28 -7.76
C ALA A 219 -20.99 -3.72 -8.99
N LYS A 220 -21.70 -3.54 -10.13
CA LYS A 220 -21.12 -2.96 -11.33
C LYS A 220 -20.72 -1.50 -11.13
N GLU A 221 -21.57 -0.72 -10.53
CA GLU A 221 -21.34 0.69 -10.18
C GLU A 221 -20.19 0.83 -9.19
N ALA A 222 -20.12 -0.07 -8.20
CA ALA A 222 -19.01 -0.14 -7.24
C ALA A 222 -17.67 -0.39 -7.94
N ILE A 223 -17.63 -1.32 -8.90
CA ILE A 223 -16.41 -1.62 -9.70
C ILE A 223 -16.04 -0.41 -10.55
N GLN A 224 -17.00 0.21 -11.23
CA GLN A 224 -16.75 1.42 -12.04
C GLN A 224 -16.23 2.56 -11.18
N PHE A 225 -16.80 2.78 -10.01
CA PHE A 225 -16.31 3.78 -9.06
C PHE A 225 -14.88 3.46 -8.61
N PHE A 226 -14.57 2.20 -8.29
CA PHE A 226 -13.20 1.78 -7.96
C PHE A 226 -12.20 2.07 -9.08
N GLN A 227 -12.59 1.85 -10.33
CA GLN A 227 -11.75 2.10 -11.50
C GLN A 227 -11.44 3.60 -11.72
N THR A 228 -12.25 4.52 -11.19
CA THR A 228 -11.93 5.95 -11.22
C THR A 228 -10.70 6.31 -10.38
N GLY A 229 -10.33 5.47 -9.41
CA GLY A 229 -9.27 5.74 -8.45
C GLY A 229 -9.59 6.84 -7.43
N ASN A 230 -10.84 7.32 -7.38
CA ASN A 230 -11.27 8.37 -6.45
C ASN A 230 -11.64 7.84 -5.07
N ASN A 231 -11.77 6.53 -4.91
CA ASN A 231 -12.08 5.91 -3.63
C ASN A 231 -11.02 6.23 -2.56
N GLN A 232 -11.50 6.37 -1.34
CA GLN A 232 -10.70 6.44 -0.12
C GLN A 232 -11.06 5.22 0.73
N GLY A 233 -10.08 4.56 1.34
CA GLY A 233 -10.31 3.33 2.08
C GLY A 233 -10.85 2.20 1.21
N LYS A 234 -11.75 1.40 1.79
CA LYS A 234 -12.37 0.25 1.14
C LYS A 234 -13.78 0.57 0.64
N ILE A 235 -14.11 0.00 -0.51
CA ILE A 235 -15.48 -0.10 -1.01
C ILE A 235 -16.03 -1.45 -0.55
N VAL A 236 -17.22 -1.45 0.03
CA VAL A 236 -17.89 -2.65 0.54
C VAL A 236 -19.26 -2.79 -0.09
N LEU A 237 -19.60 -3.99 -0.54
CA LEU A 237 -20.96 -4.36 -0.94
C LEU A 237 -21.72 -4.82 0.30
N ILE A 238 -22.93 -4.31 0.48
CA ILE A 238 -23.82 -4.66 1.60
C ILE A 238 -25.07 -5.37 1.07
N LEU A 239 -25.53 -6.35 1.83
CA LEU A 239 -26.83 -6.96 1.62
C LEU A 239 -27.88 -6.19 2.42
N ASP A 240 -29.04 -5.91 1.83
CA ASP A 240 -30.19 -5.41 2.59
C ASP A 240 -30.61 -6.52 3.58
N SER A 241 -30.74 -6.17 4.85
CA SER A 241 -31.19 -7.06 5.95
C SER A 241 -32.67 -7.28 5.89
#